data_08bfc777190a7a74c004f8352bb25881
#
_entry.id   08bfc777190a7a74c004f8352bb25881
#
_cell.length_a   1.000
_cell.length_b   1.000
_cell.length_c   1.000
_cell.angle_alpha   90.00
_cell.angle_beta   90.00
_cell.angle_gamma   90.00
#
_symmetry.space_group_name_H-M   'P 1'
#
loop_
_entity.id
_entity.type
_entity.pdbx_description
1 polymer ?
#
loop_
_entity_poly.entity_id
_entity_poly.type
_entity_poly.pdbx_seq_one_letter_code
_entity_poly.pdbx_strand_id
1 'polypeptide(L)' 'VGDPVKVVDGPFTDFSGYVEEVNNDKQKVKVTVSIFGRPTPVELDFFQLELEG' A
#
# COMPACT_ATOMS: atom_id res chain seq x y z
N VAL A 1 2.38 -9.07 4.95
CA VAL A 1 3.62 -8.33 5.21
C VAL A 1 4.66 -8.74 4.17
N GLY A 2 5.23 -7.74 3.49
CA GLY A 2 6.21 -8.03 2.45
C GLY A 2 5.63 -8.39 1.10
N ASP A 3 4.32 -8.45 0.98
CA ASP A 3 3.68 -8.79 -0.28
C ASP A 3 3.63 -7.57 -1.20
N PRO A 4 3.86 -7.76 -2.50
CA PRO A 4 3.75 -6.65 -3.43
C PRO A 4 2.28 -6.29 -3.66
N VAL A 5 1.99 -5.01 -3.58
CA VAL A 5 0.64 -4.50 -3.78
C VAL A 5 0.68 -3.30 -4.70
N LYS A 6 -0.46 -3.02 -5.31
CA LYS A 6 -0.61 -1.85 -6.16
C LYS A 6 -1.78 -1.03 -5.65
N VAL A 7 -1.60 0.27 -5.59
CA VAL A 7 -2.67 1.19 -5.20
C VAL A 7 -3.59 1.38 -6.37
N VAL A 8 -4.88 1.09 -6.17
CA VAL A 8 -5.86 1.16 -7.26
C VAL A 8 -6.86 2.28 -7.08
N ASP A 9 -6.80 2.98 -5.96
CA ASP A 9 -7.72 4.08 -5.69
C ASP A 9 -7.03 5.11 -4.82
N GLY A 10 -7.47 6.36 -4.89
CA GLY A 10 -6.96 7.44 -4.10
C GLY A 10 -5.86 8.22 -4.80
N PRO A 11 -5.20 9.13 -4.07
CA PRO A 11 -4.18 10.00 -4.67
C PRO A 11 -2.92 9.28 -5.12
N PHE A 12 -2.74 8.04 -4.67
CA PHE A 12 -1.55 7.25 -5.01
C PHE A 12 -1.85 6.16 -6.02
N THR A 13 -2.91 6.32 -6.80
CA THR A 13 -3.28 5.34 -7.84
C THR A 13 -2.11 5.12 -8.80
N ASP A 14 -1.92 3.85 -9.18
CA ASP A 14 -0.84 3.38 -10.06
C ASP A 14 0.54 3.30 -9.41
N PHE A 15 0.65 3.66 -8.14
CA PHE A 15 1.89 3.38 -7.42
C PHE A 15 1.85 1.94 -6.91
N SER A 16 3.00 1.33 -6.86
CA SER A 16 3.14 -0.01 -6.29
C SER A 16 4.09 0.04 -5.11
N GLY A 17 3.93 -0.91 -4.21
CA GLY A 17 4.76 -0.97 -3.03
C GLY A 17 4.64 -2.32 -2.36
N TYR A 18 5.04 -2.38 -1.10
CA TYR A 18 5.01 -3.62 -0.33
C TYR A 18 4.26 -3.38 0.97
N VAL A 19 3.53 -4.40 1.40
CA VAL A 19 2.82 -4.33 2.67
C VAL A 19 3.84 -4.31 3.80
N GLU A 20 3.75 -3.30 4.64
CA GLU A 20 4.60 -3.14 5.80
C GLU A 20 3.92 -3.62 7.06
N GLU A 21 2.64 -3.30 7.19
CA GLU A 21 1.86 -3.65 8.36
C GLU A 21 0.39 -3.70 8.00
N VAL A 22 -0.34 -4.60 8.64
CA VAL A 22 -1.78 -4.73 8.48
C VAL A 22 -2.44 -4.43 9.80
N ASN A 23 -3.36 -3.48 9.82
CA ASN A 23 -4.11 -3.13 11.02
C ASN A 23 -5.56 -3.60 10.87
N ASN A 24 -5.85 -4.77 11.44
CA ASN A 24 -7.17 -5.38 11.28
C ASN A 24 -8.24 -4.62 12.05
N ASP A 25 -7.88 -3.99 13.16
CA ASP A 25 -8.86 -3.26 13.97
C ASP A 25 -9.46 -2.09 13.21
N LYS A 26 -8.65 -1.41 12.43
CA LYS A 26 -9.10 -0.26 11.66
C LYS A 26 -9.29 -0.59 10.19
N GLN A 27 -9.00 -1.82 9.80
CA GLN A 27 -9.07 -2.27 8.41
C GLN A 27 -8.20 -1.41 7.51
N LYS A 28 -7.03 -1.08 8.00
CA LYS A 28 -6.04 -0.30 7.28
C LYS A 28 -4.81 -1.13 6.99
N VAL A 29 -4.16 -0.81 5.91
CA VAL A 29 -2.91 -1.46 5.52
C VAL A 29 -1.85 -0.39 5.35
N LYS A 30 -0.72 -0.59 6.00
CA LYS A 30 0.41 0.32 5.87
C LYS A 30 1.35 -0.28 4.83
N VAL A 31 1.60 0.46 3.78
CA VAL A 31 2.45 0.00 2.70
C VAL A 31 3.56 1.01 2.45
N THR A 32 4.69 0.50 1.98
CA THR A 32 5.80 1.35 1.58
C THR A 32 5.78 1.45 0.06
N VAL A 33 5.55 2.63 -0.45
CA VAL A 33 5.56 2.87 -1.89
C VAL A 33 6.79 3.68 -2.25
N SER A 34 7.29 3.48 -3.46
CA SER A 34 8.43 4.20 -3.95
C SER A 34 7.95 5.46 -4.67
N ILE A 35 8.21 6.61 -4.07
CA ILE A 35 7.83 7.90 -4.65
C ILE A 35 9.12 8.68 -4.89
N PHE A 36 9.36 9.03 -6.15
CA PHE A 36 10.59 9.72 -6.57
C PHE A 36 11.86 9.00 -6.10
N GLY A 37 11.81 7.67 -6.16
CA GLY A 37 12.96 6.87 -5.75
C GLY A 37 13.18 6.76 -4.26
N ARG A 38 12.22 7.19 -3.45
CA ARG A 38 12.31 7.13 -1.99
C ARG A 38 11.19 6.26 -1.43
N PRO A 39 11.51 5.36 -0.50
CA PRO A 39 10.46 4.59 0.16
C PRO A 39 9.65 5.50 1.08
N THR A 40 8.35 5.56 0.84
CA THR A 40 7.44 6.41 1.60
C THR A 40 6.32 5.56 2.19
N PRO A 41 6.16 5.51 3.50
CA PRO A 41 5.07 4.77 4.10
C PRO A 41 3.75 5.51 3.92
N VAL A 42 2.71 4.80 3.48
CA VAL A 42 1.37 5.35 3.36
C VAL A 42 0.39 4.36 3.96
N GLU A 43 -0.69 4.87 4.51
CA GLU A 43 -1.74 4.04 5.08
C GLU A 43 -2.97 4.13 4.19
N LEU A 44 -3.49 2.98 3.79
CA LEU A 44 -4.59 2.88 2.87
C LEU A 44 -5.58 1.84 3.37
N ASP A 45 -6.83 1.93 2.89
CA ASP A 45 -7.83 0.93 3.20
C ASP A 45 -7.57 -0.33 2.38
N PHE A 46 -8.11 -1.46 2.86
CA PHE A 46 -7.94 -2.73 2.17
C PHE A 46 -8.42 -2.67 0.72
N PHE A 47 -9.52 -1.98 0.48
CA PHE A 47 -10.10 -1.93 -0.87
C PHE A 47 -9.35 -0.99 -1.81
N GLN A 48 -8.44 -0.20 -1.27
CA GLN A 48 -7.65 0.71 -2.09
C GLN A 48 -6.39 0.05 -2.66
N LEU A 49 -6.14 -1.17 -2.25
CA LEU A 49 -4.95 -1.92 -2.65
C LEU A 49 -5.36 -3.20 -3.38
N GLU A 50 -4.47 -3.67 -4.23
CA GLU A 50 -4.65 -4.92 -4.93
C GLU A 50 -3.33 -5.67 -4.93
N LEU A 51 -3.39 -6.96 -4.63
CA LEU A 51 -2.19 -7.78 -4.63
C LEU A 51 -1.69 -7.97 -6.07
N GLU A 52 -0.41 -7.74 -6.27
CA GLU A 52 0.22 -7.93 -7.56
C GLU A 52 0.82 -9.32 -7.73
N GLY A 53 0.79 -10.10 -6.71
CA GLY A 53 1.45 -11.38 -6.72
C GLY A 53 0.92 -12.43 -7.68
#